data_4717ac31c5b42db94a974c56b6c5e45d
#
_entry.id   4717ac31c5b42db94a974c56b6c5e45d
#
_cell.length_a   1.000
_cell.length_b   1.000
_cell.length_c   1.000
_cell.angle_alpha   90.00
_cell.angle_beta   90.00
_cell.angle_gamma   90.00
#
_symmetry.space_group_name_H-M   'P 1'
#
loop_
_entity.id
_entity.type
_entity.pdbx_description
1 polymer ?
#
loop_
_entity_poly.entity_id
_entity_poly.type
_entity_poly.pdbx_seq_one_letter_code
_entity_poly.pdbx_strand_id
1 'polypeptide(L)'
;MDKFSGQKRAAQFLFPSIDPFDSMMLEVGGGHEIYVERCGNPKGKSVIVLHGGPGGGCSPVMRRYFDPTKYHIILFDQRGCGRSKPQASIKNNTTWDLVADIEIIRKKFGISDWLVFGGSWGATLALIYALSLIHI
;
A
#
# COMPACT_ATOMS: atom_id res chain seq x y z
N MET A 1 0.11 -31.67 14.28
CA MET A 1 0.20 -30.21 14.50
C MET A 1 -0.83 -29.53 13.63
N ASP A 2 -1.80 -28.89 14.24
CA ASP A 2 -2.90 -28.28 13.51
C ASP A 2 -2.42 -27.01 12.80
N LYS A 3 -2.34 -27.03 11.46
CA LYS A 3 -1.96 -25.88 10.65
C LYS A 3 -2.86 -24.65 10.86
N PHE A 4 -4.07 -24.87 11.38
CA PHE A 4 -5.04 -23.81 11.65
C PHE A 4 -4.84 -23.11 12.99
N SER A 5 -4.11 -23.70 13.94
CA SER A 5 -3.88 -23.09 15.25
C SER A 5 -2.96 -21.86 15.18
N GLY A 6 -1.95 -21.89 14.28
CA GLY A 6 -1.05 -20.76 14.05
C GLY A 6 -1.75 -19.57 13.41
N GLN A 7 -2.62 -19.83 12.42
CA GLN A 7 -3.39 -18.77 11.77
C GLN A 7 -4.41 -18.13 12.71
N LYS A 8 -5.07 -18.91 13.56
CA LYS A 8 -5.97 -18.38 14.59
C LYS A 8 -5.24 -17.53 15.62
N ARG A 9 -4.01 -17.94 16.02
CA ARG A 9 -3.19 -17.15 16.93
C ARG A 9 -2.72 -15.83 16.30
N ALA A 10 -2.29 -15.84 15.06
CA ALA A 10 -1.89 -14.62 14.36
C ALA A 10 -3.05 -13.64 14.20
N ALA A 11 -4.26 -14.13 13.90
CA ALA A 11 -5.44 -13.30 13.69
C ALA A 11 -5.85 -12.50 14.94
N GLN A 12 -5.58 -12.97 16.15
CA GLN A 12 -5.91 -12.26 17.39
C GLN A 12 -5.02 -11.04 17.66
N PHE A 13 -3.89 -10.89 16.94
CA PHE A 13 -3.00 -9.73 17.03
C PHE A 13 -3.27 -8.70 15.92
N LEU A 14 -4.24 -8.95 15.07
CA LEU A 14 -4.67 -8.03 14.03
C LEU A 14 -5.91 -7.26 14.47
N PHE A 15 -6.06 -6.04 13.99
CA PHE A 15 -7.29 -5.28 14.18
C PHE A 15 -8.45 -5.93 13.40
N PRO A 16 -9.71 -5.61 13.75
CA PRO A 16 -10.86 -6.18 13.06
C PRO A 16 -10.83 -5.97 11.54
N SER A 17 -11.46 -6.87 10.79
CA SER A 17 -11.63 -6.73 9.35
C SER A 17 -12.44 -5.48 9.03
N ILE A 18 -11.99 -4.70 8.06
CA ILE A 18 -12.64 -3.49 7.59
C ILE A 18 -12.68 -3.47 6.06
N ASP A 19 -13.66 -2.75 5.53
CA ASP A 19 -13.74 -2.44 4.11
C ASP A 19 -13.18 -1.04 3.85
N PRO A 20 -12.68 -0.76 2.64
CA PRO A 20 -12.27 0.59 2.30
C PRO A 20 -13.50 1.53 2.25
N PHE A 21 -13.32 2.75 2.72
CA PHE A 21 -14.35 3.78 2.56
C PHE A 21 -14.23 4.49 1.21
N ASP A 22 -13.11 4.30 0.51
CA ASP A 22 -12.84 4.87 -0.80
C ASP A 22 -11.90 3.96 -1.57
N SER A 23 -12.15 3.81 -2.86
CA SER A 23 -11.28 3.09 -3.78
C SER A 23 -11.35 3.70 -5.17
N MET A 24 -10.25 3.64 -5.92
CA MET A 24 -10.16 4.23 -7.25
C MET A 24 -9.07 3.59 -8.09
N MET A 25 -9.19 3.77 -9.40
CA MET A 25 -8.08 3.59 -10.33
C MET A 25 -7.45 4.96 -10.56
N LEU A 26 -6.15 5.07 -10.35
CA LEU A 26 -5.41 6.32 -10.47
C LEU A 26 -4.42 6.23 -11.63
N GLU A 27 -4.53 7.14 -12.58
CA GLU A 27 -3.54 7.27 -13.66
C GLU A 27 -2.23 7.84 -13.10
N VAL A 28 -1.14 7.14 -13.37
CA VAL A 28 0.18 7.51 -12.85
C VAL A 28 1.22 7.77 -13.94
N GLY A 29 0.79 7.74 -15.21
CA GLY A 29 1.68 7.91 -16.35
C GLY A 29 2.31 6.60 -16.83
N GLY A 30 3.05 6.68 -17.95
CA GLY A 30 3.67 5.51 -18.55
C GLY A 30 2.70 4.45 -19.07
N GLY A 31 1.42 4.80 -19.24
CA GLY A 31 0.36 3.87 -19.64
C GLY A 31 -0.18 3.02 -18.50
N HIS A 32 0.11 3.38 -17.26
CA HIS A 32 -0.32 2.64 -16.07
C HIS A 32 -1.45 3.34 -15.31
N GLU A 33 -2.39 2.52 -14.83
CA GLU A 33 -3.38 2.88 -13.81
C GLU A 33 -3.18 1.97 -12.61
N ILE A 34 -3.10 2.52 -11.42
CA ILE A 34 -2.95 1.76 -10.19
C ILE A 34 -4.24 1.78 -9.37
N TYR A 35 -4.56 0.64 -8.79
CA TYR A 35 -5.65 0.53 -7.83
C TYR A 35 -5.19 1.07 -6.48
N VAL A 36 -5.97 1.99 -5.91
CA VAL A 36 -5.71 2.60 -4.59
C VAL A 36 -6.97 2.50 -3.74
N GLU A 37 -6.80 2.15 -2.47
CA GLU A 37 -7.90 2.16 -1.51
C GLU A 37 -7.51 2.89 -0.23
N ARG A 38 -8.52 3.44 0.43
CA ARG A 38 -8.37 4.10 1.73
C ARG A 38 -9.30 3.47 2.75
N CYS A 39 -8.76 3.18 3.93
CA CYS A 39 -9.47 2.50 5.02
C CYS A 39 -9.29 3.25 6.34
N GLY A 40 -10.14 2.95 7.29
CA GLY A 40 -10.04 3.45 8.65
C GLY A 40 -10.57 4.87 8.83
N ASN A 41 -9.84 5.69 9.56
CA ASN A 41 -10.25 7.06 9.90
C ASN A 41 -9.64 8.07 8.91
N PRO A 42 -10.44 8.73 8.06
CA PRO A 42 -9.92 9.71 7.09
C PRO A 42 -9.26 10.93 7.73
N LYS A 43 -9.50 11.17 9.01
CA LYS A 43 -8.88 12.26 9.80
C LYS A 43 -7.72 11.77 10.67
N GLY A 44 -7.42 10.48 10.65
CA GLY A 44 -6.36 9.89 11.44
C GLY A 44 -4.97 10.13 10.86
N LYS A 45 -3.95 9.67 11.58
CA LYS A 45 -2.57 9.68 11.08
C LYS A 45 -2.49 8.82 9.83
N SER A 46 -1.98 9.37 8.75
CA SER A 46 -1.86 8.64 7.50
C SER A 46 -0.72 7.63 7.53
N VAL A 47 -0.98 6.46 6.97
CA VAL A 47 0.01 5.41 6.75
C VAL A 47 -0.20 4.80 5.36
N ILE A 48 0.88 4.65 4.59
CA ILE A 48 0.87 3.90 3.36
C ILE A 48 1.47 2.52 3.59
N VAL A 49 0.79 1.49 3.13
CA VAL A 49 1.22 0.09 3.24
C VAL A 49 1.68 -0.40 1.87
N LEU A 50 2.94 -0.80 1.79
CA LEU A 50 3.59 -1.25 0.57
C LEU A 50 3.66 -2.78 0.58
N HIS A 51 2.96 -3.42 -0.36
CA HIS A 51 2.95 -4.88 -0.46
C HIS A 51 4.28 -5.45 -0.96
N GLY A 52 4.47 -6.74 -0.70
CA GLY A 52 5.66 -7.47 -1.10
C GLY A 52 5.56 -8.09 -2.50
N GLY A 53 6.42 -8.98 -2.75
CA GLY A 53 6.62 -9.69 -3.99
C GLY A 53 8.07 -9.56 -4.46
N PRO A 54 8.37 -8.74 -5.48
CA PRO A 54 7.47 -7.88 -6.24
C PRO A 54 6.35 -8.65 -6.95
N GLY A 55 5.22 -7.98 -7.18
CA GLY A 55 4.09 -8.55 -7.91
C GLY A 55 2.98 -9.16 -7.05
N GLY A 56 3.09 -9.08 -5.71
CA GLY A 56 2.11 -9.68 -4.80
C GLY A 56 0.72 -9.03 -4.80
N GLY A 57 0.65 -7.73 -4.99
CA GLY A 57 -0.58 -6.97 -4.77
C GLY A 57 -0.93 -6.82 -3.28
N CYS A 58 -1.83 -5.92 -2.95
CA CYS A 58 -2.32 -5.78 -1.58
C CYS A 58 -3.47 -6.74 -1.29
N SER A 59 -3.66 -7.08 -0.01
CA SER A 59 -4.69 -8.01 0.44
C SER A 59 -5.51 -7.41 1.57
N PRO A 60 -6.74 -7.90 1.82
CA PRO A 60 -7.58 -7.43 2.92
C PRO A 60 -6.94 -7.52 4.31
N VAL A 61 -6.05 -8.47 4.51
CA VAL A 61 -5.30 -8.62 5.79
C VAL A 61 -4.44 -7.40 6.07
N MET A 62 -3.88 -6.76 5.06
CA MET A 62 -3.02 -5.58 5.22
C MET A 62 -3.77 -4.37 5.76
N ARG A 63 -5.10 -4.33 5.61
CA ARG A 63 -5.96 -3.29 6.21
C ARG A 63 -6.02 -3.39 7.74
N ARG A 64 -5.59 -4.51 8.30
CA ARG A 64 -5.72 -4.87 9.71
C ARG A 64 -4.44 -4.66 10.52
N TYR A 65 -3.41 -4.09 9.92
CA TYR A 65 -2.13 -3.86 10.58
C TYR A 65 -2.13 -2.64 11.51
N PHE A 66 -3.04 -1.71 11.29
CA PHE A 66 -3.14 -0.46 12.04
C PHE A 66 -4.56 -0.29 12.60
N ASP A 67 -4.65 0.43 13.74
CA ASP A 67 -5.93 0.73 14.37
C ASP A 67 -6.78 1.63 13.46
N PRO A 68 -7.94 1.13 12.95
CA PRO A 68 -8.77 1.89 12.03
C PRO A 68 -9.45 3.10 12.64
N THR A 69 -9.47 3.23 13.97
CA THR A 69 -10.01 4.40 14.65
C THR A 69 -9.02 5.56 14.71
N LYS A 70 -7.72 5.26 14.59
CA LYS A 70 -6.61 6.21 14.74
C LYS A 70 -5.87 6.51 13.46
N TYR A 71 -5.91 5.60 12.49
CA TYR A 71 -5.11 5.69 11.26
C TYR A 71 -5.97 5.82 10.01
N HIS A 72 -5.51 6.65 9.10
CA HIS A 72 -5.94 6.72 7.72
C HIS A 72 -5.01 5.79 6.93
N ILE A 73 -5.51 4.64 6.53
CA ILE A 73 -4.72 3.53 5.97
C ILE A 73 -4.86 3.53 4.47
N ILE A 74 -3.77 3.76 3.76
CA ILE A 74 -3.74 3.77 2.30
C ILE A 74 -3.01 2.52 1.81
N LEU A 75 -3.65 1.77 0.91
CA LEU A 75 -3.08 0.62 0.22
C LEU A 75 -3.21 0.82 -1.28
N PHE A 76 -2.28 0.29 -2.04
CA PHE A 76 -2.38 0.25 -3.49
C PHE A 76 -1.72 -0.99 -4.05
N ASP A 77 -2.18 -1.44 -5.21
CA ASP A 77 -1.51 -2.46 -5.99
C ASP A 77 -0.46 -1.78 -6.87
N GLN A 78 0.80 -2.15 -6.72
CA GLN A 78 1.89 -1.58 -7.50
C GLN A 78 1.69 -1.87 -8.99
N ARG A 79 2.38 -1.12 -9.86
CA ARG A 79 2.29 -1.29 -11.31
C ARG A 79 2.44 -2.76 -11.72
N GLY A 80 1.55 -3.23 -12.57
CA GLY A 80 1.54 -4.61 -13.06
C GLY A 80 1.01 -5.65 -12.08
N CYS A 81 0.58 -5.24 -10.88
CA CYS A 81 0.15 -6.14 -9.80
C CYS A 81 -1.34 -6.05 -9.56
N GLY A 82 -1.92 -7.16 -9.09
CA GLY A 82 -3.28 -7.21 -8.60
C GLY A 82 -4.31 -6.61 -9.53
N ARG A 83 -5.00 -5.58 -9.07
CA ARG A 83 -6.06 -4.85 -9.79
C ARG A 83 -5.54 -3.71 -10.66
N SER A 84 -4.26 -3.37 -10.55
CA SER A 84 -3.61 -2.34 -11.38
C SER A 84 -3.48 -2.80 -12.83
N LYS A 85 -3.49 -1.87 -13.76
CA LYS A 85 -3.47 -2.14 -15.20
C LYS A 85 -2.32 -1.40 -15.89
N PRO A 86 -1.70 -1.98 -16.93
CA PRO A 86 -1.91 -3.35 -17.43
C PRO A 86 -1.31 -4.40 -16.50
N GLN A 87 -1.94 -5.57 -16.43
CA GLN A 87 -1.48 -6.66 -15.58
C GLN A 87 -0.14 -7.23 -16.06
N ALA A 88 0.71 -7.62 -15.12
CA ALA A 88 1.99 -8.28 -15.37
C ALA A 88 2.92 -7.51 -16.34
N SER A 89 2.68 -6.22 -16.54
CA SER A 89 3.54 -5.41 -17.39
C SER A 89 4.80 -4.99 -16.65
N ILE A 90 5.94 -5.20 -17.32
CA ILE A 90 7.24 -4.70 -16.86
C ILE A 90 7.67 -3.41 -17.55
N LYS A 91 6.90 -2.96 -18.54
CA LYS A 91 7.16 -1.73 -19.27
C LYS A 91 6.86 -0.51 -18.37
N ASN A 92 7.80 0.43 -18.32
CA ASN A 92 7.68 1.61 -17.45
C ASN A 92 7.33 1.24 -16.01
N ASN A 93 8.01 0.22 -15.49
CA ASN A 93 7.75 -0.35 -14.17
C ASN A 93 9.07 -0.54 -13.41
N THR A 94 9.80 0.56 -13.23
CA THR A 94 11.04 0.59 -12.46
C THR A 94 10.74 0.94 -11.00
N THR A 95 11.70 0.71 -10.12
CA THR A 95 11.61 1.15 -8.71
C THR A 95 11.35 2.65 -8.62
N TRP A 96 11.94 3.45 -9.49
CA TRP A 96 11.76 4.90 -9.51
C TRP A 96 10.36 5.32 -9.95
N ASP A 97 9.74 4.55 -10.85
CA ASP A 97 8.32 4.74 -11.20
C ASP A 97 7.42 4.50 -9.98
N LEU A 98 7.73 3.48 -9.18
CA LEU A 98 7.00 3.18 -7.96
C LEU A 98 7.15 4.29 -6.90
N VAL A 99 8.35 4.84 -6.77
CA VAL A 99 8.60 6.00 -5.89
C VAL A 99 7.76 7.21 -6.33
N ALA A 100 7.71 7.46 -7.62
CA ALA A 100 6.88 8.54 -8.20
C ALA A 100 5.39 8.30 -7.94
N ASP A 101 4.93 7.06 -8.08
CA ASP A 101 3.54 6.68 -7.82
C ASP A 101 3.13 6.93 -6.38
N ILE A 102 4.00 6.61 -5.42
CA ILE A 102 3.76 6.86 -4.00
C ILE A 102 3.56 8.37 -3.74
N GLU A 103 4.36 9.21 -4.38
CA GLU A 103 4.22 10.67 -4.30
C GLU A 103 2.93 11.16 -4.97
N ILE A 104 2.52 10.57 -6.09
CA ILE A 104 1.25 10.89 -6.76
C ILE A 104 0.08 10.60 -5.82
N ILE A 105 0.09 9.44 -5.14
CA ILE A 105 -0.93 9.07 -4.16
C ILE A 105 -0.95 10.07 -3.01
N ARG A 106 0.20 10.39 -2.45
CA ARG A 106 0.31 11.34 -1.33
C ARG A 106 -0.31 12.70 -1.69
N LYS A 107 0.05 13.23 -2.84
CA LYS A 107 -0.46 14.52 -3.34
C LYS A 107 -1.94 14.47 -3.66
N LYS A 108 -2.42 13.35 -4.23
CA LYS A 108 -3.83 13.17 -4.55
C LYS A 108 -4.72 13.33 -3.32
N PHE A 109 -4.28 12.85 -2.17
CA PHE A 109 -5.04 12.93 -0.92
C PHE A 109 -4.63 14.10 -0.02
N GLY A 110 -3.76 14.98 -0.49
CA GLY A 110 -3.35 16.18 0.26
C GLY A 110 -2.60 15.86 1.55
N ILE A 111 -1.87 14.75 1.58
CA ILE A 111 -1.14 14.30 2.77
C ILE A 111 0.21 14.99 2.82
N SER A 112 0.50 15.71 3.92
CA SER A 112 1.78 16.39 4.11
C SER A 112 2.88 15.41 4.51
N ASP A 113 2.56 14.53 5.46
CA ASP A 113 3.48 13.50 5.96
C ASP A 113 2.70 12.23 6.31
N TRP A 114 3.34 11.10 6.23
CA TRP A 114 2.76 9.81 6.58
C TRP A 114 3.80 8.81 7.05
N LEU A 115 3.31 7.78 7.75
CA LEU A 115 4.11 6.59 8.02
C LEU A 115 4.21 5.76 6.74
N VAL A 116 5.37 5.17 6.53
CA VAL A 116 5.60 4.24 5.42
C VAL A 116 5.89 2.87 6.02
N PHE A 117 5.05 1.90 5.71
CA PHE A 117 5.15 0.54 6.20
C PHE A 117 5.22 -0.44 5.04
N GLY A 118 6.11 -1.40 5.13
CA GLY A 118 6.22 -2.44 4.11
C GLY A 118 6.86 -3.70 4.66
N GLY A 119 6.48 -4.85 4.07
CA GLY A 119 7.06 -6.14 4.35
C GLY A 119 7.74 -6.72 3.12
N SER A 120 8.84 -7.47 3.28
CA SER A 120 9.57 -8.09 2.18
C SER A 120 10.03 -7.03 1.15
N TRP A 121 9.70 -7.18 -0.14
CA TRP A 121 9.95 -6.16 -1.16
C TRP A 121 9.40 -4.78 -0.77
N GLY A 122 8.23 -4.74 -0.14
CA GLY A 122 7.63 -3.49 0.34
C GLY A 122 8.51 -2.76 1.35
N ALA A 123 9.25 -3.48 2.18
CA ALA A 123 10.22 -2.88 3.10
C ALA A 123 11.40 -2.23 2.36
N THR A 124 11.90 -2.88 1.32
CA THR A 124 12.94 -2.33 0.44
C THR A 124 12.44 -1.07 -0.26
N LEU A 125 11.23 -1.12 -0.82
CA LEU A 125 10.62 0.02 -1.48
C LEU A 125 10.39 1.18 -0.50
N ALA A 126 9.94 0.89 0.72
CA ALA A 126 9.77 1.88 1.78
C ALA A 126 11.07 2.61 2.09
N LEU A 127 12.16 1.88 2.19
CA LEU A 127 13.48 2.45 2.46
C LEU A 127 13.97 3.33 1.30
N ILE A 128 13.83 2.85 0.07
CA ILE A 128 14.22 3.60 -1.13
C ILE A 128 13.39 4.88 -1.25
N TYR A 129 12.08 4.78 -1.02
CA TYR A 129 11.18 5.92 -1.05
C TYR A 129 11.59 6.98 -0.01
N ALA A 130 11.77 6.57 1.25
CA ALA A 130 12.15 7.47 2.33
C ALA A 130 13.50 8.15 2.05
N LEU A 131 14.50 7.40 1.61
CA LEU A 131 15.83 7.93 1.31
C LEU A 131 15.83 8.87 0.10
N SER A 132 15.01 8.61 -0.91
CA SER A 132 14.93 9.46 -2.10
C SER A 132 14.33 10.84 -1.82
N LEU A 133 13.58 10.99 -0.73
CA LEU A 133 12.96 12.26 -0.34
C LEU A 133 13.80 13.11 0.61
N ILE A 134 14.86 12.57 1.18
CA ILE A 134 15.73 13.30 2.13
C ILE A 134 16.38 14.54 1.48
N HIS A 135 16.56 14.53 0.17
CA HIS A 135 17.23 15.58 -0.58
C HIS A 135 16.28 16.58 -1.28
N ILE A 136 14.99 16.49 -0.99
CA ILE A 136 13.99 17.40 -1.58
C ILE A 136 13.65 18.55 -0.63
#